data_91f9c92c7357421de3c412bae6c96632
#
_entry.id   91f9c92c7357421de3c412bae6c96632
#
_cell.length_a   1.000
_cell.length_b   1.000
_cell.length_c   1.000
_cell.angle_alpha   90.00
_cell.angle_beta   90.00
_cell.angle_gamma   90.00
#
_symmetry.space_group_name_H-M   'P 1'
#
loop_
_entity.id
_entity.type
_entity.pdbx_description
1 polymer ?
#
loop_
_entity_poly.entity_id
_entity_poly.type
_entity_poly.pdbx_seq_one_letter_code
_entity_poly.pdbx_strand_id
1 'polypeptide(L)'
;ATSFLLTGNVATATLTIQNMKLGQVIDIQMTGTLSSAAITLATDFSSTTINKVGSTDFDTSEKNVIQVVCVDDTDAAAIINYSVAKLTVDTTP
;
A
#
# COMPACT_ATOMS: atom_id res chain seq x y z
N ALA A 1 -12.08 4.55 -6.86
CA ALA A 1 -11.04 3.81 -6.14
C ALA A 1 -10.93 2.39 -6.69
N THR A 2 -9.75 1.83 -6.65
CA THR A 2 -9.49 0.45 -7.07
C THR A 2 -9.06 -0.34 -5.83
N SER A 3 -9.65 -1.51 -5.64
CA SER A 3 -9.36 -2.36 -4.49
C SER A 3 -8.73 -3.66 -4.93
N PHE A 4 -7.71 -4.11 -4.21
CA PHE A 4 -7.04 -5.39 -4.41
C PHE A 4 -7.06 -6.18 -3.11
N LEU A 5 -7.16 -7.51 -3.25
CA LEU A 5 -7.11 -8.42 -2.12
C LEU A 5 -5.94 -9.39 -2.32
N LEU A 6 -5.01 -9.39 -1.38
CA LEU A 6 -3.90 -10.34 -1.33
C LEU A 6 -4.16 -11.34 -0.21
N THR A 7 -4.30 -12.62 -0.55
CA THR A 7 -4.73 -13.67 0.38
C THR A 7 -3.61 -14.58 0.86
N GLY A 8 -2.46 -14.55 0.21
CA GLY A 8 -1.34 -15.42 0.59
C GLY A 8 -0.48 -14.83 1.69
N ASN A 9 0.29 -15.68 2.35
CA ASN A 9 1.32 -15.25 3.27
C ASN A 9 2.51 -14.69 2.48
N VAL A 10 3.09 -13.60 2.97
CA VAL A 10 4.16 -12.88 2.27
C VAL A 10 5.37 -12.74 3.18
N ALA A 11 6.55 -13.13 2.67
CA ALA A 11 7.81 -12.93 3.40
C ALA A 11 8.40 -11.55 3.10
N THR A 12 8.64 -11.28 1.84
CA THR A 12 9.17 -10.00 1.35
C THR A 12 8.57 -9.77 -0.03
N ALA A 13 8.09 -8.58 -0.31
CA ALA A 13 7.52 -8.29 -1.62
C ALA A 13 7.73 -6.83 -2.02
N THR A 14 7.83 -6.61 -3.33
CA THR A 14 7.73 -5.29 -3.93
C THR A 14 6.39 -5.23 -4.65
N LEU A 15 5.55 -4.29 -4.26
CA LEU A 15 4.27 -4.04 -4.90
C LEU A 15 4.45 -2.89 -5.89
N THR A 16 4.45 -3.21 -7.18
CA THR A 16 4.60 -2.19 -8.23
C THR A 16 3.23 -1.78 -8.73
N ILE A 17 2.95 -0.48 -8.63
CA ILE A 17 1.68 0.10 -9.07
C ILE A 17 1.92 0.74 -10.42
N GLN A 18 1.16 0.31 -11.42
CA GLN A 18 1.32 0.74 -12.80
C GLN A 18 0.16 1.64 -13.23
N ASN A 19 0.44 2.55 -14.13
CA ASN A 19 -0.56 3.40 -14.78
C ASN A 19 -1.38 4.26 -13.81
N MET A 20 -0.78 4.69 -12.70
CA MET A 20 -1.47 5.60 -11.79
C MET A 20 -1.74 6.94 -12.44
N LYS A 21 -2.90 7.50 -12.12
CA LYS A 21 -3.32 8.83 -12.58
C LYS A 21 -3.54 9.74 -11.37
N LEU A 22 -3.38 11.04 -11.60
CA LEU A 22 -3.62 12.04 -10.57
C LEU A 22 -5.01 11.85 -9.92
N GLY A 23 -5.02 11.82 -8.60
CA GLY A 23 -6.24 11.65 -7.81
C GLY A 23 -6.71 10.20 -7.66
N GLN A 24 -6.04 9.24 -8.29
CA GLN A 24 -6.40 7.84 -8.15
C GLN A 24 -6.06 7.34 -6.75
N VAL A 25 -6.99 6.59 -6.15
CA VAL A 25 -6.81 5.94 -4.86
C VAL A 25 -6.86 4.44 -5.07
N ILE A 26 -5.88 3.73 -4.52
CA ILE A 26 -5.79 2.28 -4.57
C ILE A 26 -5.77 1.75 -3.14
N ASP A 27 -6.68 0.83 -2.83
CA ASP A 27 -6.73 0.14 -1.56
C ASP A 27 -6.24 -1.29 -1.75
N ILE A 28 -5.28 -1.71 -0.93
CA ILE A 28 -4.76 -3.07 -0.96
C ILE A 28 -4.99 -3.68 0.42
N GLN A 29 -5.84 -4.70 0.48
CA GLN A 29 -6.10 -5.45 1.69
C GLN A 29 -5.30 -6.74 1.68
N MET A 30 -4.49 -6.94 2.70
CA MET A 30 -3.67 -8.13 2.86
C MET A 30 -4.28 -8.99 3.97
N THR A 31 -4.83 -10.15 3.62
CA THR A 31 -5.47 -11.04 4.58
C THR A 31 -4.55 -12.17 5.05
N GLY A 32 -3.43 -12.38 4.36
CA GLY A 32 -2.39 -13.30 4.82
C GLY A 32 -1.48 -12.66 5.85
N THR A 33 -0.65 -13.47 6.47
CA THR A 33 0.37 -13.00 7.41
C THR A 33 1.63 -12.57 6.68
N LEU A 34 2.39 -11.66 7.28
CA LEU A 34 3.71 -11.27 6.82
C LEU A 34 4.75 -11.96 7.70
N SER A 35 5.75 -12.61 7.12
CA SER A 35 6.86 -13.15 7.91
C SER A 35 7.88 -12.09 8.30
N SER A 36 7.84 -10.94 7.59
CA SER A 36 8.57 -9.73 7.97
C SER A 36 7.81 -8.51 7.46
N ALA A 37 8.06 -7.34 8.03
CA ALA A 37 7.44 -6.09 7.59
C ALA A 37 8.19 -5.48 6.38
N ALA A 38 8.70 -6.29 5.46
CA ALA A 38 9.54 -5.88 4.35
C ALA A 38 8.74 -5.76 3.05
N ILE A 39 7.70 -4.94 3.06
CA ILE A 39 6.92 -4.62 1.87
C ILE A 39 7.42 -3.29 1.32
N THR A 40 7.78 -3.29 0.03
CA THR A 40 8.26 -2.09 -0.66
C THR A 40 7.23 -1.71 -1.73
N LEU A 41 6.88 -0.43 -1.78
CA LEU A 41 6.05 0.11 -2.86
C LEU A 41 6.93 0.66 -3.96
N ALA A 42 6.52 0.45 -5.20
CA ALA A 42 7.19 0.98 -6.37
C ALA A 42 6.15 1.40 -7.43
N THR A 43 6.55 2.17 -8.40
CA THR A 43 5.71 2.59 -9.53
C THR A 43 6.44 2.40 -10.84
N ASP A 44 5.72 2.54 -11.96
CA ASP A 44 6.31 2.53 -13.30
C ASP A 44 6.66 3.93 -13.82
N PHE A 45 6.56 4.98 -13.00
CA PHE A 45 7.07 6.30 -13.36
C PHE A 45 8.60 6.27 -13.43
N SER A 46 9.19 7.11 -14.27
CA SER A 46 10.66 7.18 -14.39
C SER A 46 11.31 7.71 -13.11
N SER A 47 10.61 8.55 -12.34
CA SER A 47 11.05 9.01 -11.02
C SER A 47 9.83 9.24 -10.14
N THR A 48 9.86 8.73 -8.92
CA THR A 48 8.74 8.84 -7.98
C THR A 48 9.25 9.16 -6.59
N THR A 49 8.59 10.11 -5.93
CA THR A 49 8.74 10.33 -4.48
C THR A 49 7.59 9.60 -3.79
N ILE A 50 7.93 8.70 -2.89
CA ILE A 50 6.95 7.91 -2.14
C ILE A 50 6.97 8.39 -0.69
N ASN A 51 5.84 8.92 -0.23
CA ASN A 51 5.67 9.41 1.13
C ASN A 51 4.76 8.47 1.91
N LYS A 52 5.11 8.22 3.17
CA LYS A 52 4.26 7.49 4.10
C LYS A 52 3.50 8.48 4.96
N VAL A 53 2.19 8.32 5.03
CA VAL A 53 1.32 9.14 5.88
C VAL A 53 1.21 8.46 7.24
N GLY A 54 1.57 9.18 8.30
CA GLY A 54 1.59 8.62 9.65
C GLY A 54 2.81 7.76 9.91
N SER A 55 2.79 7.03 11.01
CA SER A 55 3.92 6.23 11.48
C SER A 55 3.60 4.74 11.64
N THR A 56 2.41 4.30 11.25
CA THR A 56 2.02 2.89 11.37
C THR A 56 2.76 2.05 10.34
N ASP A 57 3.48 1.03 10.81
CA ASP A 57 4.17 0.07 9.96
C ASP A 57 3.32 -1.18 9.76
N PHE A 58 3.73 -2.01 8.76
CA PHE A 58 3.11 -3.31 8.55
C PHE A 58 3.24 -4.17 9.80
N ASP A 59 2.17 -4.88 10.11
CA ASP A 59 2.14 -5.79 11.25
C ASP A 59 2.25 -7.23 10.74
N THR A 60 3.14 -8.01 11.32
CA THR A 60 3.39 -9.39 10.89
C THR A 60 2.35 -10.37 11.41
N SER A 61 1.58 -10.00 12.42
CA SER A 61 0.59 -10.87 13.07
C SER A 61 -0.86 -10.50 12.74
N GLU A 62 -1.10 -9.34 12.16
CA GLU A 62 -2.42 -8.81 11.86
C GLU A 62 -2.62 -8.65 10.36
N LYS A 63 -3.87 -8.46 9.96
CA LYS A 63 -4.19 -8.10 8.57
C LYS A 63 -3.87 -6.64 8.35
N ASN A 64 -3.28 -6.33 7.19
CA ASN A 64 -2.87 -4.99 6.85
C ASN A 64 -3.72 -4.43 5.72
N VAL A 65 -3.96 -3.12 5.76
CA VAL A 65 -4.56 -2.37 4.65
C VAL A 65 -3.60 -1.28 4.24
N ILE A 66 -3.32 -1.20 2.96
CA ILE A 66 -2.50 -0.13 2.38
C ILE A 66 -3.41 0.72 1.52
N GLN A 67 -3.41 2.03 1.75
CA GLN A 67 -4.07 2.97 0.86
C GLN A 67 -3.01 3.83 0.18
N VAL A 68 -3.06 3.89 -1.14
CA VAL A 68 -2.10 4.64 -1.96
C VAL A 68 -2.86 5.68 -2.76
N VAL A 69 -2.39 6.92 -2.75
CA VAL A 69 -2.98 8.04 -3.49
C VAL A 69 -1.92 8.66 -4.38
N CYS A 70 -2.24 8.86 -5.65
CA CYS A 70 -1.38 9.58 -6.57
C CYS A 70 -1.70 11.08 -6.49
N VAL A 71 -0.74 11.88 -6.07
CA VAL A 71 -0.90 13.33 -5.93
C VAL A 71 -0.20 14.11 -7.04
N ASP A 72 0.68 13.46 -7.80
CA ASP A 72 1.30 14.02 -9.00
C ASP A 72 1.68 12.87 -9.92
N ASP A 73 1.15 12.86 -11.14
CA ASP A 73 1.40 11.80 -12.12
C ASP A 73 2.41 12.19 -13.21
N THR A 74 3.21 13.22 -12.98
CA THR A 74 4.29 13.60 -13.88
C THR A 74 5.37 12.51 -13.87
N ASP A 75 5.67 11.92 -15.04
CA ASP A 75 6.55 10.74 -15.13
C ASP A 75 7.91 10.95 -14.47
N ALA A 76 8.53 12.08 -14.69
CA ALA A 76 9.86 12.40 -14.16
C ALA A 76 9.84 12.98 -12.73
N ALA A 77 8.66 13.22 -12.16
CA ALA A 77 8.51 13.87 -10.84
C ALA A 77 7.21 13.45 -10.17
N ALA A 78 6.84 12.19 -10.27
CA ALA A 78 5.61 11.69 -9.67
C ALA A 78 5.69 11.66 -8.14
N ILE A 79 4.57 11.83 -7.49
CA ILE A 79 4.46 11.79 -6.04
C ILE A 79 3.27 10.90 -5.68
N ILE A 80 3.53 9.89 -4.85
CA ILE A 80 2.48 9.09 -4.25
C ILE A 80 2.59 9.13 -2.74
N ASN A 81 1.45 9.11 -2.07
CA ASN A 81 1.37 9.01 -0.62
C ASN A 81 0.69 7.70 -0.26
N TYR A 82 1.18 7.02 0.76
CA TYR A 82 0.53 5.82 1.24
C TYR A 82 0.41 5.81 2.75
N SER A 83 -0.56 5.06 3.24
CA SER A 83 -0.72 4.80 4.68
C SER A 83 -0.95 3.31 4.90
N VAL A 84 -0.61 2.85 6.09
CA VAL A 84 -0.82 1.47 6.53
C VAL A 84 -1.76 1.48 7.71
N ALA A 85 -2.75 0.59 7.71
CA ALA A 85 -3.65 0.38 8.82
C ALA A 85 -3.81 -1.11 9.09
N LYS A 86 -4.22 -1.46 10.30
CA LYS A 86 -4.51 -2.83 10.69
C LYS A 86 -6.01 -3.06 10.67
N LEU A 87 -6.40 -4.27 10.26
CA LEU A 87 -7.78 -4.72 10.40
C LEU A 87 -7.92 -5.53 11.67
N THR A 88 -8.92 -5.20 12.46
CA THR A 88 -9.35 -6.02 13.59
C THR A 88 -10.81 -6.37 13.41
N VAL A 89 -11.20 -7.55 13.88
CA VAL A 89 -12.60 -7.94 13.83
C VAL A 89 -13.39 -7.03 14.79
N ASP A 90 -14.47 -6.45 14.28
CA ASP A 90 -15.34 -5.65 15.11
C ASP A 90 -16.16 -6.59 16.02
N THR A 91 -15.93 -6.49 17.31
CA THR A 91 -16.64 -7.27 18.32
C THR A 91 -17.71 -6.46 19.06
N THR A 92 -17.92 -5.22 18.65
CA THR A 92 -18.95 -4.36 19.23
C THR A 92 -20.33 -4.86 18.83
N PRO A 93 -21.20 -5.16 19.77
CA PRO A 93 -22.55 -5.64 19.44
C PRO A 93 -23.43 -4.58 18.80
#